data_284e685977fc14e17e9ee46f94eae7ba
#
_entry.id   284e685977fc14e17e9ee46f94eae7ba
#
_cell.length_a   1.000
_cell.length_b   1.000
_cell.length_c   1.000
_cell.angle_alpha   90.00
_cell.angle_beta   90.00
_cell.angle_gamma   90.00
#
_symmetry.space_group_name_H-M   'P 1'
#
loop_
_entity.id
_entity.type
_entity.pdbx_description
1 polymer ?
#
loop_
_entity_poly.entity_id
_entity_poly.type
_entity_poly.pdbx_seq_one_letter_code
_entity_poly.pdbx_strand_id
1 'polypeptide(L)'
;MNFGKRLATGLLGTVLMCGFSTVVVAEGDAAAGRFKAETCMGCHGVESYFNVYPTYHVPKLGGQSAGYIASALKAYKGGERTHETMHANAENLSDEDIADIAAFLANYGK
;
A
#
# COMPACT_ATOMS: atom_id res chain seq x y z
N MET A 1 -47.06 53.84 -26.96
CA MET A 1 -45.91 53.08 -27.49
C MET A 1 -44.95 52.82 -26.36
N ASN A 2 -45.04 51.66 -25.73
CA ASN A 2 -44.17 51.29 -24.61
C ASN A 2 -43.30 50.11 -25.01
N PHE A 3 -42.02 50.40 -25.20
CA PHE A 3 -41.03 49.38 -25.46
C PHE A 3 -40.63 48.67 -24.13
N GLY A 4 -41.16 47.49 -23.93
CA GLY A 4 -40.78 46.63 -22.80
C GLY A 4 -39.42 46.01 -23.04
N LYS A 5 -38.41 46.43 -22.31
CA LYS A 5 -37.11 45.77 -22.23
C LYS A 5 -37.20 44.49 -21.42
N ARG A 6 -37.09 43.33 -22.08
CA ARG A 6 -36.97 42.05 -21.39
C ARG A 6 -35.51 41.87 -20.99
N LEU A 7 -35.22 41.93 -19.71
CA LEU A 7 -33.94 41.49 -19.13
C LEU A 7 -33.89 39.96 -19.12
N ALA A 8 -33.00 39.43 -19.94
CA ALA A 8 -32.66 37.99 -19.85
C ALA A 8 -31.65 37.79 -18.73
N THR A 9 -32.12 37.18 -17.64
CA THR A 9 -31.24 36.78 -16.53
C THR A 9 -30.56 35.44 -16.91
N GLY A 10 -29.28 35.54 -17.32
CA GLY A 10 -28.46 34.35 -17.57
C GLY A 10 -28.05 33.71 -16.23
N LEU A 11 -28.54 32.52 -15.98
CA LEU A 11 -28.04 31.67 -14.89
C LEU A 11 -26.67 31.12 -15.30
N LEU A 12 -25.61 31.65 -14.69
CA LEU A 12 -24.26 31.08 -14.80
C LEU A 12 -24.20 29.84 -13.89
N GLY A 13 -24.38 28.68 -14.49
CA GLY A 13 -24.18 27.39 -13.77
C GLY A 13 -22.69 27.14 -13.55
N THR A 14 -22.25 27.29 -12.31
CA THR A 14 -20.89 26.91 -11.88
C THR A 14 -20.83 25.38 -11.79
N VAL A 15 -20.22 24.73 -12.78
CA VAL A 15 -19.91 23.31 -12.74
C VAL A 15 -18.71 23.10 -11.81
N LEU A 16 -18.97 22.60 -10.61
CA LEU A 16 -17.95 22.19 -9.65
C LEU A 16 -17.35 20.87 -10.14
N MET A 17 -16.23 20.90 -10.85
CA MET A 17 -15.46 19.71 -11.20
C MET A 17 -14.79 19.16 -9.93
N CYS A 18 -15.40 18.16 -9.30
CA CYS A 18 -14.72 17.32 -8.30
C CYS A 18 -13.61 16.55 -9.01
N GLY A 19 -12.38 17.06 -8.93
CA GLY A 19 -11.20 16.32 -9.38
C GLY A 19 -10.98 15.10 -8.48
N PHE A 20 -11.29 13.90 -8.99
CA PHE A 20 -10.82 12.67 -8.38
C PHE A 20 -9.32 12.58 -8.56
N SER A 21 -8.56 12.90 -7.51
CA SER A 21 -7.13 12.61 -7.47
C SER A 21 -6.98 11.10 -7.34
N THR A 22 -6.71 10.42 -8.44
CA THR A 22 -6.29 9.02 -8.41
C THR A 22 -4.89 8.98 -7.81
N VAL A 23 -4.76 8.41 -6.62
CA VAL A 23 -3.45 8.08 -6.04
C VAL A 23 -2.88 6.95 -6.89
N VAL A 24 -1.97 7.31 -7.81
CA VAL A 24 -1.17 6.32 -8.52
C VAL A 24 -0.18 5.76 -7.50
N VAL A 25 -0.48 4.60 -6.95
CA VAL A 25 0.51 3.81 -6.21
C VAL A 25 1.51 3.33 -7.25
N ALA A 26 2.77 3.75 -7.14
CA ALA A 26 3.82 3.25 -8.01
C ALA A 26 3.85 1.72 -7.90
N GLU A 27 3.73 1.04 -9.03
CA GLU A 27 3.83 -0.41 -9.11
C GLU A 27 5.27 -0.78 -8.80
N GLY A 28 5.50 -1.61 -7.76
CA GLY A 28 6.85 -2.00 -7.36
C GLY A 28 7.48 -2.99 -8.33
N ASP A 29 8.81 -3.01 -8.39
CA ASP A 29 9.59 -3.97 -9.16
C ASP A 29 9.76 -5.28 -8.37
N ALA A 30 9.07 -6.34 -8.82
CA ALA A 30 9.15 -7.65 -8.17
C ALA A 30 10.55 -8.29 -8.28
N ALA A 31 11.35 -7.98 -9.30
CA ALA A 31 12.71 -8.50 -9.44
C ALA A 31 13.64 -7.85 -8.40
N ALA A 32 13.55 -6.54 -8.22
CA ALA A 32 14.24 -5.84 -7.13
C ALA A 32 13.73 -6.30 -5.76
N GLY A 33 12.42 -6.46 -5.63
CA GLY A 33 11.76 -6.93 -4.41
C GLY A 33 12.23 -8.29 -3.93
N ARG A 34 12.61 -9.20 -4.83
CA ARG A 34 13.18 -10.50 -4.49
C ARG A 34 14.41 -10.38 -3.59
N PHE A 35 15.32 -9.48 -3.92
CA PHE A 35 16.52 -9.26 -3.13
C PHE A 35 16.23 -8.50 -1.84
N LYS A 36 15.35 -7.51 -1.92
CA LYS A 36 14.95 -6.70 -0.75
C LYS A 36 14.16 -7.51 0.29
N ALA A 37 13.44 -8.56 -0.14
CA ALA A 37 12.63 -9.43 0.72
C ALA A 37 13.43 -10.61 1.33
N GLU A 38 14.75 -10.69 1.13
CA GLU A 38 15.55 -11.84 1.54
C GLU A 38 15.42 -12.14 3.04
N THR A 39 15.48 -11.10 3.88
CA THR A 39 15.27 -11.23 5.33
C THR A 39 13.84 -11.62 5.70
N CYS A 40 12.86 -11.20 4.93
CA CYS A 40 11.45 -11.54 5.14
C CYS A 40 11.21 -13.05 4.93
N MET A 41 11.87 -13.61 3.91
CA MET A 41 11.70 -15.00 3.51
C MET A 41 12.25 -15.99 4.54
N GLY A 42 13.17 -15.58 5.41
CA GLY A 42 13.67 -16.39 6.52
C GLY A 42 12.59 -16.83 7.50
N CYS A 43 11.52 -16.05 7.61
CA CYS A 43 10.36 -16.37 8.44
C CYS A 43 9.11 -16.64 7.59
N HIS A 44 8.77 -15.72 6.69
CA HIS A 44 7.54 -15.78 5.89
C HIS A 44 7.59 -16.76 4.71
N GLY A 45 8.79 -17.23 4.34
CA GLY A 45 8.98 -18.25 3.30
C GLY A 45 8.94 -19.69 3.84
N VAL A 46 8.91 -19.88 5.15
CA VAL A 46 8.84 -21.19 5.79
C VAL A 46 7.38 -21.53 6.09
N GLU A 47 6.93 -22.67 5.58
CA GLU A 47 5.54 -23.09 5.77
C GLU A 47 5.28 -23.44 7.25
N SER A 48 4.16 -22.95 7.77
CA SER A 48 3.71 -23.19 9.14
C SER A 48 4.75 -22.80 10.22
N TYR A 49 5.56 -21.77 9.96
CA TYR A 49 6.59 -21.34 10.89
C TYR A 49 6.02 -20.72 12.16
N PHE A 50 6.51 -21.19 13.29
CA PHE A 50 6.29 -20.61 14.61
C PHE A 50 7.59 -20.07 15.16
N ASN A 51 7.58 -18.82 15.59
CA ASN A 51 8.67 -18.29 16.40
C ASN A 51 8.56 -18.85 17.82
N VAL A 52 9.68 -19.29 18.39
CA VAL A 52 9.67 -20.00 19.68
C VAL A 52 9.66 -19.06 20.88
N TYR A 53 10.35 -17.93 20.77
CA TYR A 53 10.45 -16.98 21.88
C TYR A 53 10.64 -15.55 21.40
N PRO A 54 9.65 -14.66 21.58
CA PRO A 54 8.29 -14.97 22.05
C PRO A 54 7.55 -15.88 21.05
N THR A 55 6.60 -16.66 21.54
CA THR A 55 5.87 -17.61 20.70
C THR A 55 4.79 -16.89 19.90
N TYR A 56 4.88 -16.97 18.57
CA TYR A 56 3.84 -16.49 17.66
C TYR A 56 3.90 -17.20 16.32
N HIS A 57 2.76 -17.32 15.68
CA HIS A 57 2.65 -17.86 14.32
C HIS A 57 3.07 -16.79 13.30
N VAL A 58 3.95 -17.17 12.38
CA VAL A 58 4.38 -16.28 11.27
C VAL A 58 3.45 -16.52 10.08
N PRO A 59 2.73 -15.51 9.60
CA PRO A 59 1.79 -15.69 8.51
C PRO A 59 2.50 -15.92 7.17
N LYS A 60 1.88 -16.74 6.32
CA LYS A 60 2.27 -16.87 4.92
C LYS A 60 1.90 -15.57 4.18
N LEU A 61 2.86 -14.98 3.47
CA LEU A 61 2.64 -13.75 2.69
C LEU A 61 2.58 -13.99 1.19
N GLY A 62 3.16 -15.08 0.69
CA GLY A 62 3.16 -15.40 -0.73
C GLY A 62 1.75 -15.46 -1.32
N GLY A 63 1.52 -14.72 -2.40
CA GLY A 63 0.20 -14.63 -3.05
C GLY A 63 -0.77 -13.63 -2.43
N GLN A 64 -0.40 -12.95 -1.35
CA GLN A 64 -1.21 -11.87 -0.76
C GLN A 64 -1.23 -10.65 -1.67
N SER A 65 -2.25 -9.81 -1.55
CA SER A 65 -2.36 -8.56 -2.34
C SER A 65 -1.19 -7.61 -2.05
N ALA A 66 -0.55 -7.10 -3.10
CA ALA A 66 0.56 -6.14 -2.96
C ALA A 66 0.13 -4.89 -2.18
N GLY A 67 -1.08 -4.37 -2.42
CA GLY A 67 -1.62 -3.23 -1.68
C GLY A 67 -1.76 -3.50 -0.20
N TYR A 68 -2.21 -4.69 0.18
CA TYR A 68 -2.29 -5.08 1.59
C TYR A 68 -0.90 -5.20 2.24
N ILE A 69 0.05 -5.86 1.56
CA ILE A 69 1.42 -6.01 2.08
C ILE A 69 2.07 -4.63 2.28
N ALA A 70 1.96 -3.74 1.29
CA ALA A 70 2.51 -2.39 1.38
C ALA A 70 1.89 -1.60 2.55
N SER A 71 0.57 -1.65 2.70
CA SER A 71 -0.12 -0.97 3.79
C SER A 71 0.28 -1.54 5.16
N ALA A 72 0.42 -2.86 5.28
CA ALA A 72 0.85 -3.51 6.51
C ALA A 72 2.30 -3.12 6.90
N LEU A 73 3.23 -3.11 5.93
CA LEU A 73 4.62 -2.69 6.18
C LEU A 73 4.70 -1.23 6.61
N LYS A 74 3.92 -0.34 5.97
CA LYS A 74 3.83 1.07 6.38
C LYS A 74 3.26 1.22 7.80
N ALA A 75 2.24 0.45 8.14
CA ALA A 75 1.65 0.47 9.47
C ALA A 75 2.62 -0.04 10.55
N TYR A 76 3.42 -1.06 10.28
CA TYR A 76 4.50 -1.48 11.19
C TYR A 76 5.60 -0.44 11.30
N LYS A 77 6.03 0.15 10.18
CA LYS A 77 7.03 1.21 10.15
C LYS A 77 6.59 2.44 10.96
N GLY A 78 5.33 2.86 10.81
CA GLY A 78 4.75 4.02 11.48
C GLY A 78 4.29 3.76 12.92
N GLY A 79 4.26 2.51 13.36
CA GLY A 79 3.83 2.13 14.71
C GLY A 79 2.32 1.97 14.89
N GLU A 80 1.51 2.09 13.82
CA GLU A 80 0.06 1.85 13.89
C GLU A 80 -0.27 0.35 14.11
N ARG A 81 0.60 -0.55 13.64
CA ARG A 81 0.57 -1.96 14.00
C ARG A 81 1.71 -2.28 14.95
N THR A 82 1.35 -2.85 16.10
CA THR A 82 2.31 -3.19 17.15
C THR A 82 2.79 -4.63 16.99
N HIS A 83 4.06 -4.80 16.62
CA HIS A 83 4.79 -6.06 16.62
C HIS A 83 6.27 -5.74 16.51
N GLU A 84 7.02 -5.90 17.57
CA GLU A 84 8.42 -5.43 17.66
C GLU A 84 9.31 -5.98 16.53
N THR A 85 9.22 -7.29 16.24
CA THR A 85 10.00 -7.91 15.17
C THR A 85 9.66 -7.30 13.81
N MET A 86 8.37 -7.08 13.52
CA MET A 86 7.96 -6.49 12.25
C MET A 86 8.29 -5.01 12.17
N HIS A 87 8.20 -4.27 13.26
CA HIS A 87 8.65 -2.88 13.32
C HIS A 87 10.14 -2.78 12.99
N ALA A 88 10.98 -3.58 13.64
CA ALA A 88 12.43 -3.60 13.41
C ALA A 88 12.80 -3.93 11.96
N ASN A 89 12.03 -4.80 11.29
CA ASN A 89 12.25 -5.12 9.88
C ASN A 89 11.72 -4.04 8.93
N ALA A 90 10.71 -3.28 9.31
CA ALA A 90 10.06 -2.29 8.45
C ALA A 90 10.60 -0.87 8.61
N GLU A 91 11.17 -0.52 9.76
CA GLU A 91 11.52 0.87 10.14
C GLU A 91 12.44 1.59 9.16
N ASN A 92 13.38 0.86 8.56
CA ASN A 92 14.38 1.41 7.64
C ASN A 92 14.01 1.26 6.15
N LEU A 93 12.88 0.66 5.82
CA LEU A 93 12.45 0.50 4.43
C LEU A 93 12.00 1.84 3.85
N SER A 94 12.45 2.15 2.64
CA SER A 94 11.89 3.26 1.86
C SER A 94 10.50 2.90 1.31
N ASP A 95 9.77 3.88 0.79
CA ASP A 95 8.49 3.62 0.12
C ASP A 95 8.68 2.78 -1.14
N GLU A 96 9.80 2.93 -1.84
CA GLU A 96 10.20 2.10 -2.98
C GLU A 96 10.47 0.66 -2.53
N ASP A 97 11.25 0.45 -1.47
CA ASP A 97 11.50 -0.88 -0.94
C ASP A 97 10.21 -1.61 -0.56
N ILE A 98 9.29 -0.90 0.09
CA ILE A 98 7.97 -1.45 0.46
C ILE A 98 7.18 -1.84 -0.78
N ALA A 99 7.18 -1.01 -1.83
CA ALA A 99 6.48 -1.31 -3.07
C ALA A 99 7.06 -2.54 -3.77
N ASP A 100 8.40 -2.62 -3.89
CA ASP A 100 9.10 -3.72 -4.52
C ASP A 100 8.91 -5.04 -3.77
N ILE A 101 9.08 -5.03 -2.45
CA ILE A 101 8.83 -6.20 -1.59
C ILE A 101 7.39 -6.67 -1.73
N ALA A 102 6.42 -5.75 -1.73
CA ALA A 102 5.02 -6.08 -1.88
C ALA A 102 4.72 -6.71 -3.25
N ALA A 103 5.31 -6.19 -4.33
CA ALA A 103 5.19 -6.75 -5.68
C ALA A 103 5.76 -8.16 -5.77
N PHE A 104 6.94 -8.39 -5.18
CA PHE A 104 7.55 -9.71 -5.13
C PHE A 104 6.68 -10.72 -4.36
N LEU A 105 6.31 -10.39 -3.13
CA LEU A 105 5.54 -11.30 -2.27
C LEU A 105 4.15 -11.61 -2.85
N ALA A 106 3.51 -10.64 -3.49
CA ALA A 106 2.21 -10.85 -4.14
C ALA A 106 2.26 -11.89 -5.26
N ASN A 107 3.41 -12.06 -5.90
CA ASN A 107 3.63 -13.02 -6.99
C ASN A 107 4.32 -14.32 -6.52
N TYR A 108 4.83 -14.35 -5.30
CA TYR A 108 5.54 -15.51 -4.77
C TYR A 108 4.59 -16.69 -4.51
N GLY A 109 4.91 -17.83 -5.10
CA GLY A 109 4.14 -19.07 -4.93
C GLY A 109 2.83 -19.15 -5.73
N LYS A 110 2.70 -18.30 -6.76
CA LYS A 110 1.62 -18.42 -7.76
C LYS A 110 2.01 -19.35 -8.89
#